data_60c804e0d6dae2006b2c6b314d29619e
#
_entry.id   60c804e0d6dae2006b2c6b314d29619e
#
_cell.length_a   1.000
_cell.length_b   1.000
_cell.length_c   1.000
_cell.angle_alpha   90.00
_cell.angle_beta   90.00
_cell.angle_gamma   90.00
#
_symmetry.space_group_name_H-M   'P 1'
#
loop_
_entity.id
_entity.type
_entity.pdbx_description
1 polymer ?
#
loop_
_entity_poly.entity_id
_entity_poly.type
_entity_poly.pdbx_seq_one_letter_code
_entity_poly.pdbx_strand_id
1 'polypeptide(L)'
;MISIRELKKIASARLKDAEILFQGKRYDGAVYLCGYAVELILKAKICKTLNWTDFPSSNSEFQGLQSFKTHRLDLLLSLSGQEGKIKATYFADWSIVASWDSETRYSIIGTVTEIDAFNMIEELELEQVAKI
;
A
#
# COMPACT_ATOMS: atom_id res chain seq x y z
N MET A 1 14.10 -10.91 5.56
CA MET A 1 13.40 -11.14 4.28
C MET A 1 11.95 -11.52 4.52
N ILE A 2 11.05 -11.04 3.65
CA ILE A 2 9.62 -11.34 3.73
C ILE A 2 9.18 -11.91 2.40
N SER A 3 8.53 -13.10 2.42
CA SER A 3 8.07 -13.75 1.21
C SER A 3 6.86 -13.05 0.60
N ILE A 4 6.61 -13.29 -0.69
CA ILE A 4 5.42 -12.78 -1.38
C ILE A 4 4.15 -13.18 -0.63
N ARG A 5 4.08 -14.43 -0.20
CA ARG A 5 2.93 -14.95 0.54
C ARG A 5 2.69 -14.18 1.83
N GLU A 6 3.76 -13.94 2.60
CA GLU A 6 3.67 -13.20 3.85
C GLU A 6 3.26 -11.75 3.62
N LEU A 7 3.82 -11.09 2.60
CA LEU A 7 3.44 -9.72 2.24
C LEU A 7 1.95 -9.62 1.95
N LYS A 8 1.42 -10.53 1.15
CA LYS A 8 0.00 -10.55 0.81
C LYS A 8 -0.88 -10.83 2.02
N LYS A 9 -0.45 -11.72 2.88
CA LYS A 9 -1.17 -12.08 4.11
C LYS A 9 -1.27 -10.90 5.06
N ILE A 10 -0.17 -10.19 5.26
CA ILE A 10 -0.15 -9.00 6.11
C ILE A 10 -1.00 -7.89 5.49
N ALA A 11 -0.91 -7.69 4.16
CA ALA A 11 -1.73 -6.71 3.47
C ALA A 11 -3.22 -6.95 3.68
N SER A 12 -3.68 -8.20 3.53
CA SER A 12 -5.07 -8.57 3.80
C SER A 12 -5.47 -8.29 5.24
N ALA A 13 -4.60 -8.59 6.20
CA ALA A 13 -4.87 -8.34 7.60
C ALA A 13 -4.99 -6.83 7.87
N ARG A 14 -4.10 -6.02 7.31
CA ARG A 14 -4.17 -4.55 7.49
C ARG A 14 -5.44 -3.96 6.87
N LEU A 15 -5.87 -4.49 5.73
CA LEU A 15 -7.10 -4.04 5.09
C LEU A 15 -8.33 -4.34 5.97
N LYS A 16 -8.38 -5.52 6.57
CA LYS A 16 -9.46 -5.86 7.51
C LYS A 16 -9.45 -4.96 8.73
N ASP A 17 -8.27 -4.66 9.27
CA ASP A 17 -8.14 -3.72 10.39
C ASP A 17 -8.67 -2.34 9.99
N ALA A 18 -8.38 -1.89 8.78
CA ALA A 18 -8.86 -0.61 8.26
C ALA A 18 -10.38 -0.58 8.17
N GLU A 19 -11.00 -1.66 7.71
CA GLU A 19 -12.46 -1.77 7.64
C GLU A 19 -13.11 -1.67 9.02
N ILE A 20 -12.53 -2.33 10.01
CA ILE A 20 -13.02 -2.29 11.39
C ILE A 20 -12.90 -0.87 11.94
N LEU A 21 -11.77 -0.21 11.72
CA LEU A 21 -11.58 1.17 12.16
C LEU A 21 -12.57 2.11 11.47
N PHE A 22 -12.84 1.91 10.20
CA PHE A 22 -13.82 2.69 9.45
C PHE A 22 -15.22 2.56 10.10
N GLN A 23 -15.64 1.32 10.39
CA GLN A 23 -16.92 1.07 11.05
C GLN A 23 -17.00 1.72 12.42
N GLY A 24 -15.88 1.82 13.13
CA GLY A 24 -15.76 2.50 14.41
C GLY A 24 -15.57 4.00 14.31
N LYS A 25 -15.69 4.57 13.10
CA LYS A 25 -15.51 6.01 12.83
C LYS A 25 -14.09 6.51 13.13
N ARG A 26 -13.10 5.62 13.01
CA ARG A 26 -11.69 5.94 13.20
C ARG A 26 -11.03 6.12 11.82
N TYR A 27 -11.38 7.21 11.15
CA TYR A 27 -11.03 7.41 9.73
C TYR A 27 -9.54 7.62 9.50
N ASP A 28 -8.86 8.35 10.37
CA ASP A 28 -7.41 8.57 10.24
C ASP A 28 -6.67 7.23 10.27
N GLY A 29 -6.97 6.40 11.24
CA GLY A 29 -6.36 5.07 11.37
C GLY A 29 -6.71 4.16 10.19
N ALA A 30 -7.96 4.22 9.72
CA ALA A 30 -8.40 3.43 8.58
C ALA A 30 -7.58 3.74 7.33
N VAL A 31 -7.43 5.02 6.99
CA VAL A 31 -6.64 5.45 5.82
C VAL A 31 -5.17 5.08 5.99
N TYR A 32 -4.62 5.25 7.18
CA TYR A 32 -3.23 4.92 7.46
C TYR A 32 -2.95 3.43 7.18
N LEU A 33 -3.79 2.54 7.68
CA LEU A 33 -3.63 1.10 7.48
C LEU A 33 -3.92 0.67 6.05
N CYS A 34 -4.84 1.33 5.35
CA CYS A 34 -5.05 1.10 3.93
C CYS A 34 -3.79 1.38 3.12
N GLY A 35 -3.12 2.49 3.40
CA GLY A 35 -1.87 2.84 2.73
C GLY A 35 -0.79 1.79 2.95
N TYR A 36 -0.70 1.25 4.15
CA TYR A 36 0.23 0.15 4.42
C TYR A 36 -0.11 -1.11 3.65
N ALA A 37 -1.39 -1.42 3.49
CA ALA A 37 -1.80 -2.57 2.68
C ALA A 37 -1.33 -2.40 1.23
N VAL A 38 -1.48 -1.20 0.66
CA VAL A 38 -0.99 -0.90 -0.70
C VAL A 38 0.52 -1.06 -0.78
N GLU A 39 1.24 -0.53 0.20
CA GLU A 39 2.69 -0.65 0.24
C GLU A 39 3.13 -2.11 0.17
N LEU A 40 2.52 -2.97 0.96
CA LEU A 40 2.87 -4.39 1.00
C LEU A 40 2.50 -5.11 -0.29
N ILE A 41 1.37 -4.76 -0.90
CA ILE A 41 0.96 -5.32 -2.18
C ILE A 41 1.95 -4.94 -3.29
N LEU A 42 2.39 -3.69 -3.32
CA LEU A 42 3.38 -3.23 -4.30
C LEU A 42 4.72 -3.94 -4.11
N LYS A 43 5.14 -4.15 -2.87
CA LYS A 43 6.36 -4.92 -2.59
C LYS A 43 6.25 -6.36 -3.08
N ALA A 44 5.09 -7.00 -2.89
CA ALA A 44 4.85 -8.33 -3.43
C ALA A 44 4.94 -8.33 -4.96
N LYS A 45 4.40 -7.29 -5.61
CA LYS A 45 4.46 -7.17 -7.06
C LYS A 45 5.89 -6.94 -7.57
N ILE A 46 6.69 -6.16 -6.85
CA ILE A 46 8.11 -5.98 -7.17
C ILE A 46 8.82 -7.33 -7.17
N CYS A 47 8.58 -8.16 -6.17
CA CYS A 47 9.16 -9.50 -6.11
C CYS A 47 8.78 -10.33 -7.33
N LYS A 48 7.52 -10.31 -7.75
CA LYS A 48 7.08 -11.03 -8.95
C LYS A 48 7.77 -10.51 -10.21
N THR A 49 7.83 -9.21 -10.38
CA THR A 49 8.41 -8.58 -11.55
C THR A 49 9.91 -8.89 -11.68
N LEU A 50 10.63 -8.89 -10.56
CA LEU A 50 12.07 -9.12 -10.52
C LEU A 50 12.47 -10.56 -10.27
N ASN A 51 11.49 -11.48 -10.17
CA ASN A 51 11.74 -12.88 -9.84
C ASN A 51 12.45 -13.06 -8.50
N TRP A 52 12.15 -12.22 -7.54
CA TRP A 52 12.63 -12.40 -6.17
C TRP A 52 11.69 -13.31 -5.40
N THR A 53 12.26 -14.20 -4.59
CA THR A 53 11.46 -15.04 -3.68
C THR A 53 10.97 -14.25 -2.48
N ASP A 54 11.77 -13.26 -2.05
CA ASP A 54 11.50 -12.48 -0.84
C ASP A 54 11.87 -11.02 -1.06
N PHE A 55 11.23 -10.12 -0.30
CA PHE A 55 11.56 -8.70 -0.29
C PHE A 55 12.50 -8.42 0.90
N PRO A 56 13.54 -7.56 0.71
CA PRO A 56 14.42 -7.21 1.82
C PRO A 56 13.66 -6.56 2.98
N SER A 57 14.06 -6.86 4.22
CA SER A 57 13.40 -6.32 5.42
C SER A 57 14.38 -5.72 6.45
N SER A 58 15.67 -5.97 6.30
CA SER A 58 16.69 -5.42 7.21
C SER A 58 17.67 -4.52 6.45
N ASN A 59 18.38 -3.65 7.19
CA ASN A 59 19.35 -2.75 6.57
C ASN A 59 20.43 -3.52 5.80
N SER A 60 20.89 -4.64 6.32
CA SER A 60 21.91 -5.46 5.63
C SER A 60 21.37 -6.06 4.33
N GLU A 61 20.12 -6.46 4.32
CA GLU A 61 19.48 -7.03 3.12
C GLU A 61 19.25 -5.97 2.03
N PHE A 62 19.08 -4.71 2.40
CA PHE A 62 18.97 -3.61 1.44
C PHE A 62 20.31 -3.14 0.89
N GLN A 63 21.43 -3.68 1.35
CA GLN A 63 22.74 -3.30 0.84
C GLN A 63 22.82 -3.58 -0.67
N GLY A 64 23.15 -2.55 -1.45
CA GLY A 64 23.10 -2.65 -2.90
C GLY A 64 21.72 -2.48 -3.51
N LEU A 65 20.67 -2.39 -2.68
CA LEU A 65 19.28 -2.28 -3.11
C LEU A 65 18.59 -1.09 -2.43
N GLN A 66 19.32 -0.01 -2.20
CA GLN A 66 18.82 1.12 -1.40
C GLN A 66 17.58 1.79 -2.01
N SER A 67 17.43 1.78 -3.33
CA SER A 67 16.27 2.37 -3.99
C SER A 67 14.95 1.67 -3.64
N PHE A 68 15.01 0.43 -3.16
CA PHE A 68 13.82 -0.33 -2.74
C PHE A 68 13.43 -0.06 -1.29
N LYS A 69 14.29 0.59 -0.51
CA LYS A 69 14.02 0.92 0.88
C LYS A 69 13.24 2.23 0.97
N THR A 70 11.93 2.14 0.75
CA THR A 70 11.05 3.30 0.70
C THR A 70 9.64 2.94 1.13
N HIS A 71 8.90 3.93 1.60
CA HIS A 71 7.47 3.83 1.90
C HIS A 71 6.64 4.66 0.91
N ARG A 72 7.28 5.27 -0.09
CA ARG A 72 6.57 6.10 -1.08
C ARG A 72 5.88 5.21 -2.10
N LEU A 73 4.56 5.32 -2.17
CA LEU A 73 3.75 4.47 -3.03
C LEU A 73 4.00 4.72 -4.51
N ASP A 74 4.22 5.97 -4.91
CA ASP A 74 4.54 6.31 -6.30
C ASP A 74 5.86 5.66 -6.75
N LEU A 75 6.86 5.67 -5.89
CA LEU A 75 8.15 5.06 -6.19
C LEU A 75 8.04 3.54 -6.24
N LEU A 76 7.33 2.93 -5.30
CA LEU A 76 7.09 1.49 -5.30
C LEU A 76 6.32 1.06 -6.55
N LEU A 77 5.34 1.84 -6.98
CA LEU A 77 4.62 1.56 -8.21
C LEU A 77 5.55 1.58 -9.42
N SER A 78 6.43 2.58 -9.51
CA SER A 78 7.44 2.65 -10.56
C SER A 78 8.33 1.41 -10.58
N LEU A 79 8.80 0.97 -9.41
CA LEU A 79 9.67 -0.20 -9.29
C LEU A 79 8.94 -1.51 -9.56
N SER A 80 7.63 -1.55 -9.43
CA SER A 80 6.83 -2.76 -9.65
C SER A 80 6.68 -3.15 -11.12
N GLY A 81 7.01 -2.23 -12.04
CA GLY A 81 6.80 -2.44 -13.47
C GLY A 81 5.35 -2.31 -13.91
N GLN A 82 4.46 -1.89 -13.03
CA GLN A 82 3.03 -1.78 -13.33
C GLN A 82 2.52 -0.33 -13.45
N GLU A 83 3.44 0.64 -13.42
CA GLU A 83 3.07 2.06 -13.41
C GLU A 83 2.19 2.44 -14.59
N GLY A 84 2.59 2.07 -15.81
CA GLY A 84 1.83 2.39 -17.00
C GLY A 84 0.44 1.79 -17.01
N LYS A 85 0.33 0.52 -16.62
CA LYS A 85 -0.94 -0.20 -16.58
C LYS A 85 -1.88 0.39 -15.53
N ILE A 86 -1.39 0.62 -14.33
CA ILE A 86 -2.20 1.15 -13.23
C ILE A 86 -2.67 2.56 -13.53
N LYS A 87 -1.79 3.43 -14.00
CA LYS A 87 -2.15 4.82 -14.31
C LYS A 87 -3.09 4.92 -15.51
N ALA A 88 -2.94 4.05 -16.51
CA ALA A 88 -3.82 4.06 -17.67
C ALA A 88 -5.21 3.51 -17.36
N THR A 89 -5.31 2.47 -16.52
CA THR A 89 -6.55 1.76 -16.25
C THR A 89 -7.29 2.31 -15.02
N TYR A 90 -6.53 2.75 -13.99
CA TYR A 90 -7.06 3.10 -12.68
C TYR A 90 -6.56 4.47 -12.20
N PHE A 91 -6.48 5.45 -13.10
CA PHE A 91 -5.89 6.75 -12.78
C PHE A 91 -6.57 7.44 -11.59
N ALA A 92 -7.91 7.48 -11.59
CA ALA A 92 -8.66 8.12 -10.51
C ALA A 92 -8.43 7.43 -9.17
N ASP A 93 -8.44 6.10 -9.16
CA ASP A 93 -8.24 5.28 -7.98
C ASP A 93 -6.82 5.46 -7.44
N TRP A 94 -5.85 5.46 -8.33
CA TRP A 94 -4.46 5.66 -7.96
C TRP A 94 -4.21 7.06 -7.39
N SER A 95 -4.90 8.07 -7.91
CA SER A 95 -4.76 9.44 -7.40
C SER A 95 -5.16 9.56 -5.93
N ILE A 96 -6.19 8.81 -5.52
CA ILE A 96 -6.63 8.76 -4.12
C ILE A 96 -5.55 8.09 -3.26
N VAL A 97 -5.05 6.94 -3.70
CA VAL A 97 -4.06 6.16 -2.98
C VAL A 97 -2.72 6.87 -2.92
N ALA A 98 -2.30 7.50 -4.03
CA ALA A 98 -1.00 8.15 -4.14
C ALA A 98 -0.82 9.33 -3.18
N SER A 99 -1.92 9.91 -2.69
CA SER A 99 -1.85 10.99 -1.70
C SER A 99 -1.44 10.51 -0.32
N TRP A 100 -1.46 9.20 -0.08
CA TRP A 100 -1.04 8.63 1.20
C TRP A 100 0.45 8.78 1.43
N ASP A 101 0.82 9.06 2.68
CA ASP A 101 2.21 9.18 3.11
C ASP A 101 2.35 8.51 4.49
N SER A 102 3.44 7.78 4.70
CA SER A 102 3.71 7.15 6.00
C SER A 102 3.81 8.17 7.13
N GLU A 103 4.11 9.43 6.81
CA GLU A 103 4.17 10.52 7.79
C GLU A 103 2.79 10.97 8.28
N THR A 104 1.70 10.48 7.71
CA THR A 104 0.34 10.81 8.17
C THR A 104 0.11 10.43 9.63
N ARG A 105 0.90 9.51 10.17
CA ARG A 105 0.82 9.15 11.60
C ARG A 105 1.11 10.33 12.52
N TYR A 106 1.75 11.37 12.00
CA TYR A 106 2.04 12.60 12.72
C TYR A 106 1.08 13.74 12.39
N SER A 107 0.08 13.47 11.56
CA SER A 107 -0.93 14.46 11.19
C SER A 107 -1.89 14.73 12.34
N ILE A 108 -2.54 15.89 12.29
CA ILE A 108 -3.55 16.26 13.28
C ILE A 108 -4.73 15.28 13.19
N ILE A 109 -5.16 14.79 14.36
CA ILE A 109 -6.30 13.87 14.43
C ILE A 109 -7.56 14.57 13.90
N GLY A 110 -8.34 13.84 13.09
CA GLY A 110 -9.58 14.35 12.50
C GLY A 110 -9.40 15.01 11.14
N THR A 111 -8.19 14.98 10.56
CA THR A 111 -7.91 15.54 9.24
C THR A 111 -8.58 14.74 8.12
N VAL A 112 -8.70 13.42 8.30
CA VAL A 112 -9.30 12.52 7.31
C VAL A 112 -10.81 12.48 7.49
N THR A 113 -11.56 12.71 6.40
CA THR A 113 -13.01 12.66 6.43
C THR A 113 -13.52 11.22 6.20
N GLU A 114 -14.80 10.99 6.55
CA GLU A 114 -15.46 9.72 6.26
C GLU A 114 -15.42 9.38 4.78
N ILE A 115 -15.65 10.37 3.93
CA ILE A 115 -15.66 10.18 2.47
C ILE A 115 -14.27 9.77 1.96
N ASP A 116 -13.22 10.41 2.47
CA ASP A 116 -11.84 10.06 2.11
C ASP A 116 -11.52 8.61 2.47
N ALA A 117 -11.88 8.20 3.68
CA ALA A 117 -11.64 6.84 4.15
C ALA A 117 -12.46 5.82 3.36
N PHE A 118 -13.73 6.12 3.10
CA PHE A 118 -14.60 5.26 2.32
C PHE A 118 -14.04 5.04 0.91
N ASN A 119 -13.66 6.11 0.23
CA ASN A 119 -13.13 6.01 -1.11
C ASN A 119 -11.85 5.16 -1.16
N MET A 120 -10.96 5.35 -0.21
CA MET A 120 -9.71 4.60 -0.18
C MET A 120 -9.94 3.10 0.06
N ILE A 121 -10.83 2.75 0.98
CA ILE A 121 -11.16 1.35 1.28
C ILE A 121 -11.84 0.68 0.08
N GLU A 122 -12.81 1.35 -0.55
CA GLU A 122 -13.52 0.83 -1.72
C GLU A 122 -12.55 0.53 -2.86
N GLU A 123 -11.65 1.47 -3.16
CA GLU A 123 -10.68 1.30 -4.24
C GLU A 123 -9.75 0.11 -4.00
N LEU A 124 -9.31 -0.07 -2.75
CA LEU A 124 -8.42 -1.18 -2.40
C LEU A 124 -9.10 -2.53 -2.53
N GLU A 125 -10.35 -2.65 -2.10
CA GLU A 125 -11.07 -3.90 -2.16
C GLU A 125 -11.34 -4.37 -3.60
N LEU A 126 -11.73 -3.44 -4.45
CA LEU A 126 -12.17 -3.76 -5.81
C LEU A 126 -11.02 -3.95 -6.78
N GLU A 127 -9.97 -3.16 -6.65
CA GLU A 127 -8.98 -3.01 -7.71
C GLU A 127 -7.64 -3.68 -7.41
N GLN A 128 -7.17 -3.58 -6.18
CA GLN A 128 -5.79 -3.90 -5.87
C GLN A 128 -5.59 -5.34 -5.43
N VAL A 129 -6.45 -5.85 -4.59
CA VAL A 129 -6.28 -7.18 -4.01
C VAL A 129 -6.64 -8.28 -5.00
N ALA A 130 -7.58 -8.02 -5.88
CA ALA A 130 -8.06 -9.00 -6.85
C ALA A 130 -7.11 -9.22 -8.04
N LYS A 131 -6.21 -8.27 -8.33
CA LYS A 131 -5.39 -8.30 -9.55
C LYS A 131 -3.90 -8.53 -9.32
N ILE A 132 -3.51 -8.68 -8.10
CA ILE A 132 -2.14 -8.98 -7.74
C ILE A 132 -2.03 -10.39 -7.16
#